data_f55fb45faa9f990894e3408f1f5d0084
#
_entry.id   f55fb45faa9f990894e3408f1f5d0084
#
_cell.length_a   1.000
_cell.length_b   1.000
_cell.length_c   1.000
_cell.angle_alpha   90.00
_cell.angle_beta   90.00
_cell.angle_gamma   90.00
#
_symmetry.space_group_name_H-M   'P 1'
#
loop_
_entity.id
_entity.type
_entity.pdbx_description
1 polymer ?
#
loop_
_entity_poly.entity_id
_entity_poly.type
_entity_poly.pdbx_seq_one_letter_code
_entity_poly.pdbx_strand_id
1 'polypeptide(L)'
;MTTADNARILRAEEVTGLVAEIPEGHRHLRTTLTLADGTSLTLQESTIAAIVRAYTAVKTSPVTTRVVMRGRRMAERKPGYAEWQLLEE
;
A
#
# COMPACT_ATOMS: atom_id res chain seq x y z
N MET A 1 6.42 22.17 12.00
CA MET A 1 7.25 21.09 11.54
C MET A 1 6.70 20.54 10.24
N THR A 2 7.54 20.32 9.29
CA THR A 2 7.11 19.87 8.00
C THR A 2 7.57 18.43 7.74
N THR A 3 6.75 17.65 7.04
CA THR A 3 7.12 16.31 6.62
C THR A 3 7.78 16.34 5.24
N ALA A 4 7.86 17.53 4.62
CA ALA A 4 8.41 17.61 3.27
C ALA A 4 9.87 17.17 3.19
N ASP A 5 10.63 17.36 4.28
CA ASP A 5 12.04 16.97 4.32
C ASP A 5 12.23 15.46 4.19
N ASN A 6 11.18 14.67 4.51
CA ASN A 6 11.22 13.23 4.42
C ASN A 6 10.56 12.70 3.15
N ALA A 7 10.04 13.60 2.33
CA ALA A 7 9.37 13.19 1.12
C ALA A 7 10.40 12.71 0.09
N ARG A 8 10.07 11.63 -0.57
CA ARG A 8 10.92 11.07 -1.61
C ARG A 8 10.04 10.55 -2.74
N ILE A 9 10.39 10.89 -3.95
CA ILE A 9 9.72 10.34 -5.12
C ILE A 9 10.53 9.13 -5.57
N LEU A 10 9.87 7.98 -5.60
CA LEU A 10 10.49 6.76 -6.07
C LEU A 10 10.20 6.63 -7.55
N ARG A 11 11.22 6.78 -8.37
CA ARG A 11 11.06 6.67 -9.81
C ARG A 11 10.86 5.22 -10.22
N ALA A 12 10.16 5.01 -11.32
CA ALA A 12 9.89 3.66 -11.77
C ALA A 12 11.16 2.85 -11.98
N GLU A 13 12.21 3.47 -12.51
CA GLU A 13 13.47 2.76 -12.78
C GLU A 13 14.24 2.43 -11.49
N GLU A 14 13.85 3.00 -10.36
CA GLU A 14 14.47 2.63 -9.08
C GLU A 14 13.89 1.35 -8.49
N VAL A 15 12.77 0.88 -9.03
CA VAL A 15 12.18 -0.38 -8.59
C VAL A 15 12.64 -1.46 -9.56
N THR A 16 13.51 -2.33 -9.08
CA THR A 16 14.15 -3.33 -9.94
C THR A 16 13.49 -4.70 -9.87
N GLY A 17 12.60 -4.90 -8.91
CA GLY A 17 11.92 -6.18 -8.81
C GLY A 17 10.68 -6.07 -7.94
N LEU A 18 9.74 -6.99 -8.19
CA LEU A 18 8.50 -7.07 -7.41
C LEU A 18 8.09 -8.53 -7.34
N VAL A 19 7.80 -8.98 -6.13
CA VAL A 19 7.24 -10.32 -5.92
C VAL A 19 5.95 -10.16 -5.14
N ALA A 20 4.87 -10.70 -5.69
CA ALA A 20 3.59 -10.74 -4.98
C ALA A 20 3.26 -12.21 -4.73
N GLU A 21 3.03 -12.54 -3.48
CA GLU A 21 2.82 -13.94 -3.12
C GLU A 21 2.00 -14.07 -1.85
N ILE A 22 1.40 -15.24 -1.68
CA ILE A 22 0.83 -15.65 -0.41
C ILE A 22 1.83 -16.64 0.16
N PRO A 23 2.59 -16.25 1.19
CA PRO A 23 3.63 -17.13 1.73
C PRO A 23 3.01 -18.42 2.27
N GLU A 24 3.79 -19.49 2.23
CA GLU A 24 3.35 -20.78 2.72
C GLU A 24 2.91 -20.68 4.19
N GLY A 25 1.76 -21.24 4.50
CA GLY A 25 1.23 -21.18 5.86
C GLY A 25 0.50 -19.88 6.19
N HIS A 26 0.45 -18.94 5.25
CA HIS A 26 -0.22 -17.65 5.43
C HIS A 26 -1.50 -17.60 4.62
N ARG A 27 -2.35 -16.63 4.95
CA ARG A 27 -3.62 -16.43 4.25
C ARG A 27 -3.61 -15.17 3.40
N HIS A 28 -2.70 -14.26 3.70
CA HIS A 28 -2.73 -12.93 3.09
C HIS A 28 -1.57 -12.73 2.14
N LEU A 29 -1.86 -11.99 1.10
CA LEU A 29 -0.87 -11.64 0.10
C LEU A 29 0.12 -10.64 0.67
N ARG A 30 1.36 -10.73 0.24
CA ARG A 30 2.40 -9.75 0.53
C ARG A 30 3.10 -9.42 -0.77
N THR A 31 3.55 -8.18 -0.86
CA THR A 31 4.30 -7.74 -2.03
C THR A 31 5.62 -7.17 -1.57
N THR A 32 6.69 -7.68 -2.15
CA THR A 32 8.04 -7.20 -1.84
C THR A 32 8.59 -6.48 -3.05
N LEU A 33 9.01 -5.24 -2.81
CA LEU A 33 9.68 -4.43 -3.83
C LEU A 33 11.17 -4.48 -3.55
N THR A 34 11.96 -4.66 -4.60
CA THR A 34 13.42 -4.54 -4.53
C THR A 34 13.83 -3.26 -5.24
N LEU A 35 14.63 -2.45 -4.56
CA LEU A 35 15.07 -1.17 -5.10
C LEU A 35 16.49 -1.27 -5.63
N ALA A 36 16.86 -0.31 -6.49
CA ALA A 36 18.17 -0.31 -7.15
C ALA A 36 19.33 -0.25 -6.14
N ASP A 37 19.10 0.34 -4.96
CA ASP A 37 20.14 0.43 -3.93
C ASP A 37 20.22 -0.83 -3.06
N GLY A 38 19.45 -1.87 -3.38
CA GLY A 38 19.44 -3.11 -2.64
C GLY A 38 18.43 -3.16 -1.51
N THR A 39 17.71 -2.08 -1.26
CA THR A 39 16.67 -2.06 -0.23
C THR A 39 15.48 -2.90 -0.66
N SER A 40 14.91 -3.63 0.28
CA SER A 40 13.66 -4.38 0.06
C SER A 40 12.58 -3.83 0.97
N LEU A 41 11.38 -3.66 0.41
CA LEU A 41 10.22 -3.19 1.15
C LEU A 41 9.09 -4.20 0.95
N THR A 42 8.56 -4.69 2.06
CA THR A 42 7.44 -5.64 2.00
C THR A 42 6.18 -4.96 2.51
N LEU A 43 5.14 -4.98 1.70
CA LEU A 43 3.85 -4.42 2.05
C LEU A 43 2.88 -5.54 2.39
N GLN A 44 2.08 -5.32 3.42
CA GLN A 44 1.03 -6.25 3.79
C GLN A 44 -0.20 -6.03 2.93
N GLU A 45 -1.05 -7.04 2.85
CA GLU A 45 -2.20 -7.02 1.96
C GLU A 45 -3.12 -5.81 2.18
N SER A 46 -3.35 -5.40 3.42
CA SER A 46 -4.26 -4.28 3.66
C SER A 46 -3.75 -2.99 3.01
N THR A 47 -2.45 -2.77 3.03
CA THR A 47 -1.85 -1.61 2.36
C THR A 47 -1.96 -1.75 0.84
N ILE A 48 -1.68 -2.94 0.34
CA ILE A 48 -1.77 -3.20 -1.10
C ILE A 48 -3.20 -2.98 -1.59
N ALA A 49 -4.18 -3.50 -0.84
CA ALA A 49 -5.58 -3.34 -1.20
C ALA A 49 -5.98 -1.86 -1.22
N ALA A 50 -5.47 -1.07 -0.27
CA ALA A 50 -5.76 0.36 -0.23
C ALA A 50 -5.17 1.07 -1.45
N ILE A 51 -3.95 0.70 -1.84
CA ILE A 51 -3.31 1.29 -3.03
C ILE A 51 -4.14 0.97 -4.28
N VAL A 52 -4.60 -0.28 -4.40
CA VAL A 52 -5.40 -0.70 -5.55
C VAL A 52 -6.73 0.05 -5.59
N ARG A 53 -7.39 0.19 -4.44
CA ARG A 53 -8.64 0.93 -4.38
C ARG A 53 -8.45 2.39 -4.77
N ALA A 54 -7.39 3.01 -4.26
CA ALA A 54 -7.12 4.41 -4.58
C ALA A 54 -6.80 4.58 -6.06
N TYR A 55 -5.97 3.69 -6.61
CA TYR A 55 -5.65 3.70 -8.03
C TYR A 55 -6.92 3.60 -8.87
N THR A 56 -7.75 2.62 -8.56
CA THR A 56 -8.97 2.39 -9.33
C THR A 56 -9.92 3.58 -9.24
N ALA A 57 -10.09 4.13 -8.03
CA ALA A 57 -10.99 5.25 -7.82
C ALA A 57 -10.61 6.46 -8.67
N VAL A 58 -9.32 6.74 -8.77
CA VAL A 58 -8.85 7.91 -9.54
C VAL A 58 -8.83 7.60 -11.03
N LYS A 59 -8.30 6.45 -11.42
CA LYS A 59 -8.09 6.16 -12.84
C LYS A 59 -9.37 5.86 -13.61
N THR A 60 -10.40 5.37 -12.92
CA THR A 60 -11.64 5.02 -13.60
C THR A 60 -12.74 6.10 -13.48
N SER A 61 -12.47 7.16 -12.75
CA SER A 61 -13.45 8.24 -12.57
C SER A 61 -13.12 9.41 -13.49
N PRO A 62 -14.12 9.97 -14.17
CA PRO A 62 -13.87 11.17 -14.97
C PRO A 62 -13.76 12.44 -14.15
N VAL A 63 -14.12 12.40 -12.86
CA VAL A 63 -14.13 13.60 -12.02
C VAL A 63 -13.26 13.50 -10.80
N THR A 64 -12.98 12.30 -10.28
CA THR A 64 -12.15 12.12 -9.10
C THR A 64 -10.69 12.15 -9.50
N THR A 65 -9.96 13.13 -8.98
CA THR A 65 -8.54 13.29 -9.30
C THR A 65 -7.63 13.01 -8.10
N ARG A 66 -8.23 12.76 -6.94
CA ARG A 66 -7.47 12.58 -5.71
C ARG A 66 -8.27 11.78 -4.71
N VAL A 67 -7.60 10.86 -4.04
CA VAL A 67 -8.17 10.09 -2.93
C VAL A 67 -7.19 10.17 -1.77
N VAL A 68 -7.68 10.47 -0.59
CA VAL A 68 -6.87 10.53 0.62
C VAL A 68 -7.37 9.44 1.56
N MET A 69 -6.44 8.64 2.02
CA MET A 69 -6.73 7.59 3.00
C MET A 69 -5.88 7.81 4.23
N ARG A 70 -6.44 7.46 5.39
CA ARG A 70 -5.71 7.56 6.63
C ARG A 70 -5.72 6.23 7.35
N GLY A 71 -4.60 5.91 7.98
CA GLY A 71 -4.51 4.70 8.77
C GLY A 71 -5.33 4.82 10.04
N ARG A 72 -6.05 3.78 10.38
CA ARG A 72 -6.77 3.73 11.64
C ARG A 72 -6.90 2.30 12.13
N ARG A 73 -6.98 2.17 13.44
CA ARG A 73 -7.18 0.89 14.07
C ARG A 73 -8.66 0.58 14.09
N MET A 74 -9.02 -0.61 13.63
CA MET A 74 -10.41 -1.02 13.61
C MET A 74 -10.89 -1.34 15.01
N ALA A 75 -12.09 -0.85 15.35
CA ALA A 75 -12.66 -1.05 16.67
C ALA A 75 -12.98 -2.53 16.90
N GLU A 76 -13.47 -3.20 15.87
CA GLU A 76 -13.75 -4.61 15.94
C GLU A 76 -12.99 -5.33 14.86
N ARG A 77 -12.21 -6.31 15.28
CA ARG A 77 -11.41 -7.08 14.35
C ARG A 77 -12.20 -8.29 13.87
N LYS A 78 -12.38 -8.37 12.58
CA LYS A 78 -13.01 -9.52 11.96
C LYS A 78 -11.97 -10.56 11.63
N PRO A 79 -12.27 -11.84 11.76
CA PRO A 79 -11.32 -12.88 11.37
C PRO A 79 -10.86 -12.68 9.94
N GLY A 80 -9.56 -12.73 9.71
CA GLY A 80 -9.01 -12.58 8.37
C GLY A 80 -8.76 -11.15 7.93
N TYR A 81 -9.12 -10.15 8.74
CA TYR A 81 -8.89 -8.75 8.40
C TYR A 81 -7.79 -8.16 9.26
N ALA A 82 -7.05 -7.24 8.69
CA ALA A 82 -6.01 -6.54 9.42
C ALA A 82 -6.65 -5.60 10.45
N GLU A 83 -5.99 -5.49 11.60
CA GLU A 83 -6.45 -4.59 12.65
C GLU A 83 -6.23 -3.13 12.26
N TRP A 84 -5.15 -2.86 11.54
CA TRP A 84 -4.82 -1.53 11.05
C TRP A 84 -5.15 -1.43 9.57
N GLN A 85 -5.95 -0.45 9.20
CA GLN A 85 -6.34 -0.29 7.80
C GLN A 85 -6.30 1.15 7.37
N LEU A 86 -6.08 1.35 6.07
CA LEU A 86 -6.16 2.66 5.44
C LEU A 86 -7.57 2.82 4.89
N LEU A 87 -8.25 3.84 5.35
CA LEU A 87 -9.64 4.10 4.95
C LEU A 87 -9.78 5.52 4.42
N GLU A 88 -10.72 5.71 3.50
CA GLU A 88 -10.98 7.03 2.96
C GLU A 88 -11.49 7.97 4.05
N GLU A 89 -11.04 9.21 3.93
CA GLU A 89 -11.53 10.28 4.82
C GLU A 89 -12.94 10.66 4.51
#